data_c2cf647c49ba378613b5a9e88d0c230d
#
_entry.id   c2cf647c49ba378613b5a9e88d0c230d
#
_cell.length_a   1.000
_cell.length_b   1.000
_cell.length_c   1.000
_cell.angle_alpha   90.00
_cell.angle_beta   90.00
_cell.angle_gamma   90.00
#
_symmetry.space_group_name_H-M   'P 1'
#
loop_
_entity.id
_entity.type
_entity.pdbx_description
1 polymer ?
#
loop_
_entity_poly.entity_id
_entity_poly.type
_entity_poly.pdbx_seq_one_letter_code
_entity_poly.pdbx_strand_id
1 'polypeptide(L)'
;KNPEEVVGAYCYELWHNRTVPCEPCPVLKSFSTGEPAIETITKQDSRIWEIRTIPITEDGRVVNVIEVGRDITERKRAEETIQLQLKRLNTLRSIEKAITSSLDLSVTLDMLLNQATTQLGIDAAAILLLNQHTQILEYSVSKGFRSSALRYTQLKLGESNAGRAAIEHRIVTIPNLKEMPDGFVCSKLFADEDFITYFAVPLIAKGQVKGILELFHRAPLDTDQGWLEFLETTADQAAMAIDNAALFEGLQRSNIELTLAYDITIEGWSHALDMRDKETEGHSRRVTDMTLRIARELGIKEEELMHIRRGALLHDIGKMGIPDNILLKPGALTEEEWRIMKLHPVYAYELLYPIEYLRPALDIPYYHHEKWDGTGYPKGLEYKEIPLPARIFALVDVWDALCSDRPYRLAWTKEKVREHIRSLSGIHFDPEVIEVFFNIKW
;
A
#
# COMPACT_ATOMS: atom_id res chain seq x y z
N LYS A 1 34.49 -15.01 -55.50
CA LYS A 1 34.91 -15.89 -56.56
C LYS A 1 34.94 -15.07 -57.86
N ASN A 2 35.86 -15.40 -58.79
CA ASN A 2 35.99 -14.69 -60.04
C ASN A 2 34.76 -15.03 -60.90
N PRO A 3 34.15 -14.09 -61.64
CA PRO A 3 33.00 -14.37 -62.51
C PRO A 3 33.20 -15.57 -63.48
N GLU A 4 34.41 -15.78 -63.98
CA GLU A 4 34.72 -16.92 -64.87
C GLU A 4 34.66 -18.30 -64.20
N GLU A 5 34.81 -18.34 -62.82
CA GLU A 5 34.75 -19.59 -62.07
C GLU A 5 33.33 -20.01 -61.68
N VAL A 6 32.36 -19.16 -61.90
CA VAL A 6 30.96 -19.38 -61.45
C VAL A 6 30.01 -19.71 -62.61
N VAL A 7 30.47 -19.45 -63.88
CA VAL A 7 29.66 -19.76 -65.09
C VAL A 7 29.54 -21.28 -65.27
N GLY A 8 28.28 -21.76 -65.31
CA GLY A 8 27.97 -23.18 -65.50
C GLY A 8 27.90 -24.02 -64.23
N ALA A 9 28.17 -23.42 -63.06
CA ALA A 9 28.05 -24.09 -61.74
C ALA A 9 26.71 -23.81 -61.09
N TYR A 10 26.23 -24.74 -60.28
CA TYR A 10 24.97 -24.58 -59.56
C TYR A 10 25.16 -23.78 -58.28
N CYS A 11 24.19 -22.89 -57.96
CA CYS A 11 24.25 -22.01 -56.74
C CYS A 11 24.33 -22.82 -55.46
N TYR A 12 23.68 -23.95 -55.36
CA TYR A 12 23.71 -24.81 -54.17
C TYR A 12 25.11 -25.48 -53.99
N GLU A 13 25.88 -25.71 -55.06
CA GLU A 13 27.26 -26.20 -54.98
C GLU A 13 28.23 -25.07 -54.59
N LEU A 14 28.12 -23.92 -55.27
CA LEU A 14 29.02 -22.78 -55.10
C LEU A 14 28.92 -22.05 -53.78
N TRP A 15 27.69 -21.86 -53.34
CA TRP A 15 27.40 -20.98 -52.20
C TRP A 15 26.98 -21.72 -50.94
N HIS A 16 26.44 -22.95 -51.09
CA HIS A 16 25.88 -23.72 -49.99
C HIS A 16 26.60 -25.04 -49.72
N ASN A 17 27.60 -25.39 -50.54
CA ASN A 17 28.35 -26.65 -50.49
C ASN A 17 27.45 -27.90 -50.39
N ARG A 18 26.42 -27.93 -51.25
CA ARG A 18 25.40 -29.00 -51.32
C ARG A 18 25.44 -29.67 -52.65
N THR A 19 24.99 -30.90 -52.71
CA THR A 19 24.84 -31.67 -53.92
C THR A 19 23.45 -31.64 -54.57
N VAL A 20 22.49 -31.02 -53.78
CA VAL A 20 21.08 -30.87 -54.19
C VAL A 20 20.62 -29.44 -53.84
N PRO A 21 19.59 -28.92 -54.52
CA PRO A 21 19.03 -27.62 -54.21
C PRO A 21 18.64 -27.48 -52.71
N CYS A 22 18.74 -26.26 -52.16
CA CYS A 22 18.29 -25.97 -50.77
C CYS A 22 16.76 -26.15 -50.68
N GLU A 23 16.28 -26.54 -49.53
CA GLU A 23 14.84 -26.60 -49.19
C GLU A 23 14.53 -25.61 -48.03
N PRO A 24 13.66 -24.67 -48.31
CA PRO A 24 13.04 -24.26 -49.58
C PRO A 24 14.05 -23.52 -50.48
N CYS A 25 13.99 -23.76 -51.81
CA CYS A 25 14.83 -23.07 -52.79
C CYS A 25 14.09 -21.87 -53.40
N PRO A 26 14.49 -20.63 -53.14
CA PRO A 26 13.82 -19.45 -53.70
C PRO A 26 13.94 -19.34 -55.21
N VAL A 27 15.03 -19.84 -55.79
CA VAL A 27 15.24 -19.85 -57.23
C VAL A 27 14.26 -20.78 -57.93
N LEU A 28 14.11 -22.02 -57.43
CA LEU A 28 13.13 -22.97 -57.96
C LEU A 28 11.70 -22.49 -57.80
N LYS A 29 11.40 -21.83 -56.70
CA LYS A 29 10.09 -21.23 -56.42
C LYS A 29 9.78 -20.14 -57.46
N SER A 30 10.70 -19.20 -57.70
CA SER A 30 10.50 -18.15 -58.70
C SER A 30 10.44 -18.71 -60.13
N PHE A 31 11.18 -19.77 -60.41
CA PHE A 31 11.12 -20.45 -61.71
C PHE A 31 9.77 -21.11 -61.97
N SER A 32 9.15 -21.70 -60.92
CA SER A 32 7.88 -22.41 -61.07
C SER A 32 6.66 -21.47 -61.03
N THR A 33 6.74 -20.38 -60.25
CA THR A 33 5.61 -19.46 -60.05
C THR A 33 5.62 -18.26 -60.99
N GLY A 34 6.78 -17.92 -61.55
CA GLY A 34 6.95 -16.67 -62.32
C GLY A 34 6.96 -15.41 -61.44
N GLU A 35 7.01 -15.54 -60.10
CA GLU A 35 6.98 -14.43 -59.17
C GLU A 35 8.28 -14.31 -58.38
N PRO A 36 8.65 -13.09 -57.93
CA PRO A 36 9.80 -12.90 -57.04
C PRO A 36 9.59 -13.66 -55.73
N ALA A 37 10.68 -14.24 -55.18
CA ALA A 37 10.65 -14.87 -53.86
C ALA A 37 11.74 -14.29 -52.97
N ILE A 38 11.49 -14.31 -51.65
CA ILE A 38 12.44 -13.91 -50.60
C ILE A 38 12.47 -15.03 -49.57
N GLU A 39 13.66 -15.53 -49.29
CA GLU A 39 13.87 -16.56 -48.27
C GLU A 39 15.09 -16.22 -47.41
N THR A 40 15.05 -16.62 -46.12
CA THR A 40 16.18 -16.47 -45.23
C THR A 40 16.83 -17.82 -44.99
N ILE A 41 18.12 -17.93 -45.24
CA ILE A 41 18.87 -19.18 -45.16
C ILE A 41 20.02 -19.02 -44.18
N THR A 42 20.13 -19.92 -43.20
CA THR A 42 21.29 -20.01 -42.33
C THR A 42 22.31 -20.97 -42.92
N LYS A 43 23.55 -20.49 -43.14
CA LYS A 43 24.65 -21.30 -43.62
C LYS A 43 25.31 -22.11 -42.51
N GLN A 44 26.14 -23.11 -42.88
CA GLN A 44 26.91 -23.94 -41.93
C GLN A 44 27.88 -23.12 -41.06
N ASP A 45 28.34 -21.97 -41.56
CA ASP A 45 29.20 -21.02 -40.83
C ASP A 45 28.40 -20.07 -39.89
N SER A 46 27.13 -20.39 -39.61
CA SER A 46 26.21 -19.63 -38.82
C SER A 46 25.89 -18.22 -39.30
N ARG A 47 26.22 -17.91 -40.55
CA ARG A 47 25.79 -16.67 -41.22
C ARG A 47 24.38 -16.79 -41.76
N ILE A 48 23.63 -15.70 -41.64
CA ILE A 48 22.23 -15.61 -42.06
C ILE A 48 22.16 -14.75 -43.32
N TRP A 49 21.68 -15.35 -44.41
CA TRP A 49 21.56 -14.68 -45.70
C TRP A 49 20.09 -14.50 -46.07
N GLU A 50 19.72 -13.29 -46.47
CA GLU A 50 18.47 -13.01 -47.20
C GLU A 50 18.72 -13.19 -48.66
N ILE A 51 18.04 -14.16 -49.28
CA ILE A 51 18.11 -14.44 -50.70
C ILE A 51 16.85 -13.90 -51.36
N ARG A 52 17.03 -12.99 -52.32
CA ARG A 52 15.96 -12.46 -53.15
C ARG A 52 16.11 -12.96 -54.57
N THR A 53 15.04 -13.43 -55.16
CA THR A 53 15.02 -13.93 -56.51
C THR A 53 14.03 -13.15 -57.36
N ILE A 54 14.44 -12.80 -58.59
CA ILE A 54 13.66 -12.03 -59.54
C ILE A 54 13.62 -12.84 -60.86
N PRO A 55 12.47 -13.35 -61.27
CA PRO A 55 12.34 -14.07 -62.51
C PRO A 55 12.40 -13.12 -63.75
N ILE A 56 13.11 -13.51 -64.76
CA ILE A 56 13.13 -12.86 -66.09
C ILE A 56 12.25 -13.67 -67.02
N THR A 57 11.26 -13.02 -67.64
CA THR A 57 10.29 -13.68 -68.52
C THR A 57 10.44 -13.19 -69.95
N GLU A 58 10.42 -14.14 -70.92
CA GLU A 58 10.29 -13.87 -72.33
C GLU A 58 9.10 -14.67 -72.83
N ASP A 59 8.26 -14.06 -73.68
CA ASP A 59 7.05 -14.66 -74.21
C ASP A 59 6.16 -15.40 -73.22
N GLY A 60 6.10 -14.84 -71.96
CA GLY A 60 5.29 -15.42 -70.88
C GLY A 60 5.90 -16.62 -70.16
N ARG A 61 7.14 -16.99 -70.45
CA ARG A 61 7.89 -18.08 -69.81
C ARG A 61 9.09 -17.54 -69.05
N VAL A 62 9.35 -18.06 -67.86
CA VAL A 62 10.55 -17.71 -67.08
C VAL A 62 11.76 -18.33 -67.82
N VAL A 63 12.64 -17.49 -68.29
CA VAL A 63 13.88 -17.93 -69.04
C VAL A 63 15.10 -17.88 -68.12
N ASN A 64 15.05 -17.01 -67.06
CA ASN A 64 16.15 -16.88 -66.13
C ASN A 64 15.66 -16.37 -64.79
N VAL A 65 16.47 -16.49 -63.74
CA VAL A 65 16.20 -15.92 -62.37
C VAL A 65 17.46 -15.22 -61.88
N ILE A 66 17.32 -13.97 -61.53
CA ILE A 66 18.40 -13.24 -60.84
C ILE A 66 18.28 -13.54 -59.34
N GLU A 67 19.38 -13.99 -58.74
CA GLU A 67 19.49 -14.21 -57.31
C GLU A 67 20.39 -13.13 -56.70
N VAL A 68 19.91 -12.48 -55.66
CA VAL A 68 20.66 -11.49 -54.88
C VAL A 68 20.71 -11.96 -53.44
N GLY A 69 21.90 -12.28 -52.96
CA GLY A 69 22.13 -12.65 -51.53
C GLY A 69 22.68 -11.47 -50.73
N ARG A 70 22.06 -11.19 -49.62
CA ARG A 70 22.52 -10.20 -48.65
C ARG A 70 22.82 -10.87 -47.29
N ASP A 71 24.02 -10.67 -46.75
CA ASP A 71 24.34 -11.07 -45.40
C ASP A 71 23.58 -10.16 -44.40
N ILE A 72 22.71 -10.75 -43.60
CA ILE A 72 21.91 -10.06 -42.61
C ILE A 72 22.24 -10.52 -41.16
N THR A 73 23.37 -11.20 -40.98
CA THR A 73 23.77 -11.80 -39.69
C THR A 73 23.84 -10.76 -38.58
N GLU A 74 24.56 -9.66 -38.82
CA GLU A 74 24.67 -8.59 -37.82
C GLU A 74 23.33 -7.95 -37.50
N ARG A 75 22.51 -7.70 -38.54
CA ARG A 75 21.16 -7.15 -38.35
C ARG A 75 20.29 -8.09 -37.51
N LYS A 76 20.29 -9.39 -37.77
CA LYS A 76 19.52 -10.39 -37.03
C LYS A 76 19.96 -10.50 -35.61
N ARG A 77 21.26 -10.53 -35.34
CA ARG A 77 21.79 -10.50 -33.95
C ARG A 77 21.42 -9.23 -33.20
N ALA A 78 21.49 -8.07 -33.85
CA ALA A 78 21.05 -6.82 -33.28
C ALA A 78 19.53 -6.81 -32.99
N GLU A 79 18.71 -7.31 -33.94
CA GLU A 79 17.26 -7.45 -33.75
C GLU A 79 16.94 -8.36 -32.53
N GLU A 80 17.61 -9.49 -32.39
CA GLU A 80 17.44 -10.43 -31.27
C GLU A 80 17.86 -9.78 -29.95
N THR A 81 18.97 -9.05 -29.92
CA THR A 81 19.43 -8.30 -28.72
C THR A 81 18.42 -7.25 -28.34
N ILE A 82 17.91 -6.45 -29.29
CA ILE A 82 16.87 -5.44 -29.02
C ILE A 82 15.60 -6.09 -28.48
N GLN A 83 15.16 -7.20 -29.04
CA GLN A 83 13.97 -7.92 -28.57
C GLN A 83 14.15 -8.42 -27.14
N LEU A 84 15.32 -8.94 -26.79
CA LEU A 84 15.64 -9.36 -25.43
C LEU A 84 15.63 -8.18 -24.46
N GLN A 85 16.23 -7.05 -24.84
CA GLN A 85 16.23 -5.83 -24.03
C GLN A 85 14.81 -5.28 -23.83
N LEU A 86 13.99 -5.23 -24.88
CA LEU A 86 12.59 -4.80 -24.78
C LEU A 86 11.78 -5.70 -23.85
N LYS A 87 12.01 -7.01 -23.91
CA LYS A 87 11.36 -7.97 -23.01
C LYS A 87 11.76 -7.70 -21.54
N ARG A 88 13.06 -7.48 -21.29
CA ARG A 88 13.57 -7.13 -19.95
C ARG A 88 12.96 -5.81 -19.43
N LEU A 89 12.94 -4.76 -20.26
CA LEU A 89 12.35 -3.46 -19.89
C LEU A 89 10.85 -3.56 -19.58
N ASN A 90 10.07 -4.29 -20.38
CA ASN A 90 8.65 -4.49 -20.12
C ASN A 90 8.42 -5.26 -18.83
N THR A 91 9.28 -6.20 -18.50
CA THR A 91 9.27 -6.94 -17.24
C THR A 91 9.51 -6.00 -16.06
N LEU A 92 10.56 -5.18 -16.11
CA LEU A 92 10.87 -4.20 -15.06
C LEU A 92 9.71 -3.21 -14.86
N ARG A 93 9.11 -2.72 -15.94
CA ARG A 93 7.96 -1.81 -15.87
C ARG A 93 6.72 -2.46 -15.23
N SER A 94 6.48 -3.75 -15.47
CA SER A 94 5.37 -4.46 -14.82
C SER A 94 5.61 -4.66 -13.32
N ILE A 95 6.86 -4.83 -12.89
CA ILE A 95 7.26 -4.88 -11.48
C ILE A 95 7.02 -3.51 -10.82
N GLU A 96 7.51 -2.42 -11.41
CA GLU A 96 7.28 -1.07 -10.89
C GLU A 96 5.80 -0.77 -10.71
N LYS A 97 4.98 -1.17 -11.68
CA LYS A 97 3.53 -1.02 -11.60
C LYS A 97 2.94 -1.86 -10.46
N ALA A 98 3.42 -3.07 -10.23
CA ALA A 98 2.98 -3.91 -9.13
C ALA A 98 3.35 -3.32 -7.77
N ILE A 99 4.60 -2.85 -7.60
CA ILE A 99 5.08 -2.18 -6.39
C ILE A 99 4.24 -0.94 -6.04
N THR A 100 3.79 -0.20 -7.07
CA THR A 100 3.00 1.02 -6.85
C THR A 100 1.50 0.78 -6.69
N SER A 101 0.98 -0.35 -7.14
CA SER A 101 -0.47 -0.65 -7.14
C SER A 101 -0.91 -1.62 -6.05
N SER A 102 -0.01 -2.40 -5.48
CA SER A 102 -0.31 -3.35 -4.40
C SER A 102 0.27 -2.87 -3.08
N LEU A 103 -0.59 -2.79 -2.05
CA LEU A 103 -0.17 -2.56 -0.66
C LEU A 103 0.26 -3.87 0.03
N ASP A 104 0.04 -5.02 -0.60
CA ASP A 104 0.44 -6.32 -0.07
C ASP A 104 1.86 -6.66 -0.55
N LEU A 105 2.80 -6.59 0.38
CA LEU A 105 4.21 -6.91 0.13
C LEU A 105 4.40 -8.34 -0.36
N SER A 106 3.64 -9.31 0.18
CA SER A 106 3.80 -10.72 -0.15
C SER A 106 3.47 -10.99 -1.62
N VAL A 107 2.42 -10.38 -2.13
CA VAL A 107 2.01 -10.46 -3.56
C VAL A 107 3.09 -9.85 -4.45
N THR A 108 3.62 -8.69 -4.06
CA THR A 108 4.68 -8.01 -4.82
C THR A 108 5.95 -8.84 -4.89
N LEU A 109 6.39 -9.40 -3.76
CA LEU A 109 7.59 -10.24 -3.68
C LEU A 109 7.41 -11.57 -4.45
N ASP A 110 6.22 -12.18 -4.43
CA ASP A 110 5.92 -13.38 -5.21
C ASP A 110 5.99 -13.10 -6.72
N MET A 111 5.47 -11.97 -7.17
CA MET A 111 5.62 -11.54 -8.57
C MET A 111 7.09 -11.34 -8.96
N LEU A 112 7.90 -10.70 -8.10
CA LEU A 112 9.33 -10.52 -8.32
C LEU A 112 10.06 -11.86 -8.43
N LEU A 113 9.78 -12.82 -7.54
CA LEU A 113 10.35 -14.17 -7.61
C LEU A 113 9.94 -14.91 -8.89
N ASN A 114 8.68 -14.80 -9.29
CA ASN A 114 8.19 -15.39 -10.54
C ASN A 114 8.96 -14.88 -11.74
N GLN A 115 9.23 -13.59 -11.78
CA GLN A 115 9.98 -12.99 -12.89
C GLN A 115 11.47 -13.32 -12.81
N ALA A 116 12.07 -13.23 -11.62
CA ALA A 116 13.46 -13.59 -11.42
C ALA A 116 13.73 -15.05 -11.88
N THR A 117 12.93 -16.01 -11.43
CA THR A 117 13.08 -17.41 -11.83
C THR A 117 12.95 -17.60 -13.34
N THR A 118 11.96 -16.93 -13.95
CA THR A 118 11.69 -17.09 -15.40
C THR A 118 12.75 -16.42 -16.28
N GLN A 119 13.19 -15.19 -15.92
CA GLN A 119 14.12 -14.42 -16.78
C GLN A 119 15.59 -14.82 -16.57
N LEU A 120 15.95 -15.23 -15.36
CA LEU A 120 17.29 -15.71 -15.04
C LEU A 120 17.48 -17.21 -15.34
N GLY A 121 16.37 -17.93 -15.64
CA GLY A 121 16.42 -19.36 -15.97
C GLY A 121 16.86 -20.22 -14.80
N ILE A 122 16.51 -19.84 -13.55
CA ILE A 122 16.87 -20.55 -12.33
C ILE A 122 15.72 -21.43 -11.83
N ASP A 123 16.07 -22.50 -11.09
CA ASP A 123 15.10 -23.50 -10.65
C ASP A 123 14.30 -23.05 -9.42
N ALA A 124 14.94 -22.38 -8.47
CA ALA A 124 14.28 -21.94 -7.26
C ALA A 124 14.84 -20.61 -6.74
N ALA A 125 13.98 -19.84 -6.07
CA ALA A 125 14.36 -18.58 -5.41
C ALA A 125 13.57 -18.39 -4.12
N ALA A 126 14.17 -17.67 -3.16
CA ALA A 126 13.54 -17.27 -1.91
C ALA A 126 13.92 -15.85 -1.53
N ILE A 127 13.03 -15.14 -0.86
CA ILE A 127 13.31 -13.85 -0.21
C ILE A 127 13.19 -14.03 1.30
N LEU A 128 14.25 -13.64 1.99
CA LEU A 128 14.31 -13.55 3.45
C LEU A 128 14.30 -12.06 3.82
N LEU A 129 13.47 -11.67 4.76
CA LEU A 129 13.41 -10.32 5.29
C LEU A 129 14.28 -10.21 6.54
N LEU A 130 15.02 -9.13 6.66
CA LEU A 130 15.83 -8.86 7.85
C LEU A 130 14.97 -8.17 8.92
N ASN A 131 14.76 -8.83 10.03
CA ASN A 131 14.20 -8.21 11.21
C ASN A 131 15.26 -7.33 11.87
N GLN A 132 15.07 -6.02 11.82
CA GLN A 132 16.03 -5.03 12.29
C GLN A 132 16.26 -5.08 13.82
N HIS A 133 15.29 -5.56 14.59
CA HIS A 133 15.40 -5.63 16.06
C HIS A 133 16.12 -6.89 16.52
N THR A 134 15.80 -8.04 15.91
CA THR A 134 16.38 -9.34 16.29
C THR A 134 17.66 -9.67 15.53
N GLN A 135 17.93 -8.96 14.42
CA GLN A 135 19.02 -9.23 13.48
C GLN A 135 18.97 -10.66 12.90
N ILE A 136 17.75 -11.16 12.69
CA ILE A 136 17.45 -12.47 12.11
C ILE A 136 16.85 -12.28 10.72
N LEU A 137 17.33 -13.08 9.77
CA LEU A 137 16.72 -13.23 8.46
C LEU A 137 15.57 -14.25 8.57
N GLU A 138 14.37 -13.80 8.29
CA GLU A 138 13.16 -14.59 8.37
C GLU A 138 12.62 -14.85 6.97
N TYR A 139 12.19 -16.09 6.71
CA TYR A 139 11.56 -16.45 5.46
C TYR A 139 10.31 -15.61 5.18
N SER A 140 10.17 -15.11 3.95
CA SER A 140 8.99 -14.39 3.49
C SER A 140 8.27 -15.12 2.36
N VAL A 141 8.88 -15.25 1.20
CA VAL A 141 8.32 -15.90 0.01
C VAL A 141 9.35 -16.79 -0.67
N SER A 142 8.90 -17.88 -1.31
CA SER A 142 9.76 -18.76 -2.12
C SER A 142 9.04 -19.37 -3.30
N LYS A 143 9.81 -19.80 -4.29
CA LYS A 143 9.35 -20.48 -5.48
C LYS A 143 10.32 -21.57 -5.94
N GLY A 144 9.81 -22.63 -6.56
CA GLY A 144 10.58 -23.67 -7.22
C GLY A 144 11.18 -24.76 -6.34
N PHE A 145 10.96 -24.70 -5.02
CA PHE A 145 11.39 -25.73 -4.07
C PHE A 145 10.43 -26.92 -4.10
N ARG A 146 10.99 -28.14 -3.96
CA ARG A 146 10.23 -29.39 -3.83
C ARG A 146 9.65 -29.57 -2.43
N SER A 147 10.29 -28.96 -1.41
CA SER A 147 9.90 -29.05 -0.02
C SER A 147 9.44 -27.71 0.55
N SER A 148 8.64 -27.72 1.62
CA SER A 148 8.23 -26.53 2.36
C SER A 148 9.15 -26.20 3.55
N ALA A 149 10.29 -26.87 3.66
CA ALA A 149 11.19 -26.77 4.81
C ALA A 149 11.73 -25.34 5.06
N LEU A 150 11.89 -24.55 3.99
CA LEU A 150 12.33 -23.15 4.07
C LEU A 150 11.41 -22.25 4.89
N ARG A 151 10.10 -22.54 4.94
CA ARG A 151 9.11 -21.69 5.64
C ARG A 151 9.39 -21.47 7.12
N TYR A 152 10.20 -22.34 7.71
CA TYR A 152 10.55 -22.29 9.12
C TYR A 152 11.99 -21.90 9.36
N THR A 153 12.68 -21.42 8.31
CA THR A 153 14.11 -21.10 8.39
C THR A 153 14.28 -19.70 8.98
N GLN A 154 15.06 -19.63 10.06
CA GLN A 154 15.55 -18.40 10.65
C GLN A 154 17.07 -18.45 10.63
N LEU A 155 17.71 -17.44 10.04
CA LEU A 155 19.16 -17.39 9.88
C LEU A 155 19.69 -16.13 10.59
N LYS A 156 20.64 -16.31 11.50
CA LYS A 156 21.34 -15.16 12.10
C LYS A 156 22.35 -14.58 11.11
N LEU A 157 22.54 -13.28 11.20
CA LEU A 157 23.59 -12.61 10.45
C LEU A 157 24.95 -13.25 10.78
N GLY A 158 25.72 -13.58 9.73
CA GLY A 158 27.06 -14.18 9.84
C GLY A 158 27.09 -15.71 9.99
N GLU A 159 26.00 -16.38 10.27
CA GLU A 159 25.96 -17.85 10.43
C GLU A 159 25.76 -18.63 9.12
N SER A 160 25.38 -17.93 8.02
CA SER A 160 25.09 -18.54 6.72
C SER A 160 25.65 -17.71 5.57
N ASN A 161 25.60 -18.25 4.35
CA ASN A 161 25.98 -17.48 3.16
C ASN A 161 25.03 -16.30 2.91
N ALA A 162 23.75 -16.44 3.22
CA ALA A 162 22.79 -15.35 3.21
C ALA A 162 23.16 -14.29 4.26
N GLY A 163 23.46 -14.70 5.49
CA GLY A 163 23.92 -13.79 6.55
C GLY A 163 25.24 -13.10 6.21
N ARG A 164 26.17 -13.80 5.52
CA ARG A 164 27.41 -13.22 5.01
C ARG A 164 27.15 -12.16 3.93
N ALA A 165 26.27 -12.42 2.96
CA ALA A 165 25.89 -11.45 1.94
C ALA A 165 25.28 -10.19 2.57
N ALA A 166 24.48 -10.34 3.64
CA ALA A 166 23.94 -9.21 4.40
C ALA A 166 25.01 -8.35 5.05
N ILE A 167 26.03 -8.95 5.65
CA ILE A 167 27.11 -8.22 6.34
C ILE A 167 28.06 -7.57 5.34
N GLU A 168 28.44 -8.31 4.28
CA GLU A 168 29.43 -7.86 3.30
C GLU A 168 28.84 -6.89 2.26
N HIS A 169 27.50 -6.73 2.23
CA HIS A 169 26.78 -5.89 1.27
C HIS A 169 27.14 -6.22 -0.20
N ARG A 170 27.41 -7.48 -0.48
CA ARG A 170 27.75 -7.97 -1.83
C ARG A 170 27.15 -9.32 -2.13
N ILE A 171 27.04 -9.63 -3.42
CA ILE A 171 26.58 -10.93 -3.87
C ILE A 171 27.57 -12.00 -3.41
N VAL A 172 27.09 -13.05 -2.79
CA VAL A 172 27.83 -14.26 -2.47
C VAL A 172 27.43 -15.34 -3.45
N THR A 173 28.39 -15.83 -4.23
CA THR A 173 28.19 -16.88 -5.23
C THR A 173 28.88 -18.16 -4.81
N ILE A 174 28.18 -19.31 -4.95
CA ILE A 174 28.74 -20.65 -4.74
C ILE A 174 28.50 -21.44 -6.04
N PRO A 175 29.54 -21.69 -6.84
CA PRO A 175 29.41 -22.39 -8.10
C PRO A 175 28.98 -23.87 -7.93
N ASN A 176 29.41 -24.51 -6.84
CA ASN A 176 29.06 -25.90 -6.54
C ASN A 176 28.85 -26.13 -5.04
N LEU A 177 27.59 -26.23 -4.64
CA LEU A 177 27.20 -26.52 -3.26
C LEU A 177 27.70 -27.87 -2.72
N LYS A 178 27.90 -28.86 -3.63
CA LYS A 178 28.37 -30.21 -3.27
C LYS A 178 29.84 -30.27 -2.84
N GLU A 179 30.62 -29.25 -3.23
CA GLU A 179 32.05 -29.13 -2.88
C GLU A 179 32.29 -28.38 -1.58
N MET A 180 31.26 -27.85 -0.95
CA MET A 180 31.38 -27.11 0.30
C MET A 180 31.51 -28.10 1.49
N PRO A 181 32.59 -28.00 2.28
CA PRO A 181 32.70 -28.76 3.51
C PRO A 181 31.68 -28.23 4.51
N ASP A 182 30.90 -29.10 5.14
CA ASP A 182 30.01 -29.00 6.32
C ASP A 182 29.42 -27.60 6.76
N GLY A 183 29.62 -26.55 5.97
CA GLY A 183 29.35 -25.16 6.34
C GLY A 183 28.04 -24.54 5.81
N PHE A 184 27.26 -25.26 5.02
CA PHE A 184 25.96 -24.75 4.57
C PHE A 184 24.92 -25.08 5.63
N VAL A 185 24.58 -24.11 6.48
CA VAL A 185 23.67 -24.26 7.63
C VAL A 185 22.33 -24.93 7.27
N CYS A 186 21.92 -24.85 6.01
CA CYS A 186 20.70 -25.44 5.49
C CYS A 186 20.91 -26.73 4.69
N SER A 187 22.10 -27.37 4.71
CA SER A 187 22.41 -28.55 3.90
C SER A 187 21.42 -29.70 4.09
N LYS A 188 20.91 -29.89 5.31
CA LYS A 188 19.91 -30.91 5.62
C LYS A 188 18.51 -30.59 5.07
N LEU A 189 18.18 -29.30 4.93
CA LEU A 189 16.88 -28.83 4.39
C LEU A 189 16.83 -28.96 2.86
N PHE A 190 17.99 -28.96 2.20
CA PHE A 190 18.12 -29.01 0.75
C PHE A 190 18.64 -30.35 0.21
N ALA A 191 18.74 -31.40 1.07
CA ALA A 191 19.28 -32.69 0.68
C ALA A 191 18.57 -33.32 -0.52
N ASP A 192 17.25 -33.11 -0.63
CA ASP A 192 16.40 -33.67 -1.70
C ASP A 192 16.17 -32.70 -2.88
N GLU A 193 16.78 -31.51 -2.85
CA GLU A 193 16.58 -30.47 -3.86
C GLU A 193 17.56 -30.52 -5.03
N ASP A 194 18.69 -31.24 -4.89
CA ASP A 194 19.75 -31.42 -5.90
C ASP A 194 20.39 -30.09 -6.39
N PHE A 195 20.36 -29.03 -5.61
CA PHE A 195 20.94 -27.75 -6.00
C PHE A 195 22.47 -27.86 -6.13
N ILE A 196 22.99 -27.21 -7.20
CA ILE A 196 24.42 -27.13 -7.51
C ILE A 196 24.90 -25.69 -7.34
N THR A 197 24.27 -24.74 -8.01
CA THR A 197 24.69 -23.34 -7.98
C THR A 197 23.80 -22.52 -7.05
N TYR A 198 24.43 -21.61 -6.31
CA TYR A 198 23.75 -20.75 -5.34
C TYR A 198 24.24 -19.31 -5.42
N PHE A 199 23.29 -18.38 -5.27
CA PHE A 199 23.56 -16.95 -5.09
C PHE A 199 22.79 -16.43 -3.90
N ALA A 200 23.44 -15.61 -3.07
CA ALA A 200 22.80 -14.77 -2.07
C ALA A 200 23.04 -13.30 -2.43
N VAL A 201 21.97 -12.58 -2.67
CA VAL A 201 21.96 -11.19 -3.14
C VAL A 201 21.37 -10.31 -2.05
N PRO A 202 22.11 -9.35 -1.49
CA PRO A 202 21.58 -8.46 -0.47
C PRO A 202 20.58 -7.47 -1.11
N LEU A 203 19.43 -7.33 -0.47
CA LEU A 203 18.38 -6.37 -0.83
C LEU A 203 18.66 -5.07 -0.06
N ILE A 204 19.27 -4.10 -0.73
CA ILE A 204 19.75 -2.87 -0.09
C ILE A 204 18.89 -1.69 -0.52
N ALA A 205 18.24 -1.02 0.44
CA ALA A 205 17.55 0.24 0.21
C ALA A 205 18.11 1.31 1.14
N LYS A 206 18.41 2.49 0.60
CA LYS A 206 18.96 3.63 1.36
C LYS A 206 20.18 3.28 2.21
N GLY A 207 21.05 2.39 1.70
CA GLY A 207 22.26 1.93 2.38
C GLY A 207 22.03 0.91 3.50
N GLN A 208 20.81 0.43 3.69
CA GLN A 208 20.47 -0.59 4.68
C GLN A 208 20.04 -1.89 4.02
N VAL A 209 20.50 -3.01 4.53
CA VAL A 209 20.00 -4.33 4.12
C VAL A 209 18.59 -4.51 4.66
N LYS A 210 17.63 -4.78 3.77
CA LYS A 210 16.22 -5.06 4.09
C LYS A 210 15.93 -6.56 4.09
N GLY A 211 16.76 -7.34 3.40
CA GLY A 211 16.60 -8.78 3.26
C GLY A 211 17.65 -9.37 2.34
N ILE A 212 17.45 -10.62 1.98
CA ILE A 212 18.32 -11.36 1.05
C ILE A 212 17.42 -12.05 0.01
N LEU A 213 17.82 -11.96 -1.26
CA LEU A 213 17.30 -12.80 -2.33
C LEU A 213 18.26 -13.98 -2.51
N GLU A 214 17.78 -15.18 -2.26
CA GLU A 214 18.52 -16.43 -2.51
C GLU A 214 18.05 -17.06 -3.83
N LEU A 215 19.00 -17.46 -4.66
CA LEU A 215 18.76 -18.14 -5.94
C LEU A 215 19.46 -19.49 -5.95
N PHE A 216 18.75 -20.49 -6.46
CA PHE A 216 19.23 -21.87 -6.51
C PHE A 216 19.04 -22.48 -7.89
N HIS A 217 20.07 -23.18 -8.38
CA HIS A 217 19.99 -23.87 -9.67
C HIS A 217 20.53 -25.30 -9.55
N ARG A 218 19.87 -26.24 -10.28
CA ARG A 218 20.18 -27.70 -10.22
C ARG A 218 21.26 -28.12 -11.21
N ALA A 219 21.85 -27.18 -11.92
CA ALA A 219 22.97 -27.39 -12.84
C ALA A 219 24.05 -26.32 -12.63
N PRO A 220 25.28 -26.51 -13.11
CA PRO A 220 26.25 -25.44 -13.21
C PRO A 220 25.67 -24.30 -14.05
N LEU A 221 25.82 -23.07 -13.58
CA LEU A 221 25.31 -21.88 -14.27
C LEU A 221 26.46 -20.96 -14.66
N ASP A 222 26.58 -20.71 -15.96
CA ASP A 222 27.50 -19.71 -16.50
C ASP A 222 26.74 -18.38 -16.65
N THR A 223 27.20 -17.33 -15.99
CA THR A 223 26.51 -16.04 -15.92
C THR A 223 27.25 -15.00 -16.73
N ASP A 224 26.56 -14.37 -17.67
CA ASP A 224 27.08 -13.22 -18.40
C ASP A 224 26.82 -11.90 -17.67
N GLN A 225 27.44 -10.82 -18.15
CA GLN A 225 27.27 -9.48 -17.57
C GLN A 225 25.79 -9.03 -17.55
N GLY A 226 25.03 -9.34 -18.61
CA GLY A 226 23.62 -8.97 -18.68
C GLY A 226 22.72 -9.74 -17.70
N TRP A 227 23.10 -10.97 -17.35
CA TRP A 227 22.45 -11.76 -16.31
C TRP A 227 22.65 -11.13 -14.92
N LEU A 228 23.89 -10.73 -14.61
CA LEU A 228 24.22 -10.08 -13.34
C LEU A 228 23.52 -8.72 -13.20
N GLU A 229 23.52 -7.89 -14.22
CA GLU A 229 22.83 -6.60 -14.24
C GLU A 229 21.31 -6.75 -14.01
N PHE A 230 20.70 -7.77 -14.63
CA PHE A 230 19.27 -8.04 -14.41
C PHE A 230 19.01 -8.52 -12.97
N LEU A 231 19.89 -9.35 -12.40
CA LEU A 231 19.81 -9.82 -11.03
C LEU A 231 19.89 -8.64 -10.04
N GLU A 232 20.90 -7.77 -10.19
CA GLU A 232 21.08 -6.58 -9.36
C GLU A 232 19.86 -5.66 -9.43
N THR A 233 19.36 -5.39 -10.65
CA THR A 233 18.16 -4.57 -10.84
C THR A 233 16.93 -5.18 -10.15
N THR A 234 16.78 -6.50 -10.21
CA THR A 234 15.67 -7.21 -9.54
C THR A 234 15.80 -7.12 -8.02
N ALA A 235 17.01 -7.25 -7.50
CA ALA A 235 17.30 -7.11 -6.08
C ALA A 235 17.00 -5.68 -5.57
N ASP A 236 17.39 -4.66 -6.34
CA ASP A 236 17.11 -3.26 -6.03
C ASP A 236 15.60 -2.99 -5.98
N GLN A 237 14.84 -3.54 -6.94
CA GLN A 237 13.38 -3.41 -6.95
C GLN A 237 12.73 -4.12 -5.76
N ALA A 238 13.20 -5.31 -5.39
CA ALA A 238 12.73 -6.01 -4.21
C ALA A 238 13.02 -5.21 -2.92
N ALA A 239 14.24 -4.64 -2.82
CA ALA A 239 14.63 -3.80 -1.70
C ALA A 239 13.75 -2.56 -1.57
N MET A 240 13.46 -1.88 -2.69
CA MET A 240 12.57 -0.72 -2.71
C MET A 240 11.13 -1.09 -2.32
N ALA A 241 10.61 -2.23 -2.78
CA ALA A 241 9.29 -2.70 -2.41
C ALA A 241 9.17 -2.95 -0.91
N ILE A 242 10.18 -3.61 -0.33
CA ILE A 242 10.24 -3.89 1.11
C ILE A 242 10.33 -2.59 1.93
N ASP A 243 11.19 -1.65 1.52
CA ASP A 243 11.36 -0.37 2.21
C ASP A 243 10.08 0.47 2.16
N ASN A 244 9.42 0.55 1.01
CA ASN A 244 8.15 1.27 0.85
C ASN A 244 7.03 0.67 1.70
N ALA A 245 6.90 -0.65 1.73
CA ALA A 245 5.91 -1.33 2.58
C ALA A 245 6.17 -1.06 4.07
N ALA A 246 7.42 -1.17 4.52
CA ALA A 246 7.79 -0.89 5.91
C ALA A 246 7.54 0.58 6.31
N LEU A 247 7.83 1.53 5.41
CA LEU A 247 7.54 2.95 5.64
C LEU A 247 6.03 3.22 5.72
N PHE A 248 5.24 2.59 4.85
CA PHE A 248 3.79 2.74 4.87
C PHE A 248 3.17 2.19 6.15
N GLU A 249 3.56 0.98 6.56
CA GLU A 249 3.11 0.38 7.83
C GLU A 249 3.54 1.24 9.04
N GLY A 250 4.78 1.73 9.04
CA GLY A 250 5.28 2.63 10.08
C GLY A 250 4.47 3.92 10.18
N LEU A 251 4.14 4.54 9.03
CA LEU A 251 3.32 5.74 8.97
C LEU A 251 1.89 5.49 9.48
N GLN A 252 1.26 4.38 9.07
CA GLN A 252 -0.07 4.01 9.55
C GLN A 252 -0.09 3.81 11.07
N ARG A 253 0.90 3.08 11.61
CA ARG A 253 1.03 2.85 13.05
C ARG A 253 1.20 4.17 13.80
N SER A 254 2.11 5.04 13.34
CA SER A 254 2.33 6.34 13.96
C SER A 254 1.09 7.22 13.92
N ASN A 255 0.31 7.18 12.84
CA ASN A 255 -0.94 7.94 12.73
C ASN A 255 -2.00 7.44 13.72
N ILE A 256 -2.12 6.12 13.88
CA ILE A 256 -3.03 5.51 14.88
C ILE A 256 -2.59 5.90 16.31
N GLU A 257 -1.31 5.76 16.63
CA GLU A 257 -0.76 6.14 17.94
C GLU A 257 -0.99 7.62 18.26
N LEU A 258 -0.77 8.49 17.28
CA LEU A 258 -1.02 9.93 17.42
C LEU A 258 -2.50 10.22 17.67
N THR A 259 -3.39 9.59 16.92
CA THR A 259 -4.84 9.75 17.12
C THR A 259 -5.28 9.30 18.50
N LEU A 260 -4.79 8.16 18.97
CA LEU A 260 -5.07 7.66 20.32
C LEU A 260 -4.53 8.61 21.41
N ALA A 261 -3.32 9.14 21.22
CA ALA A 261 -2.73 10.09 22.17
C ALA A 261 -3.57 11.38 22.28
N TYR A 262 -4.08 11.89 21.16
CA TYR A 262 -5.00 13.04 21.17
C TYR A 262 -6.30 12.72 21.89
N ASP A 263 -6.92 11.58 21.61
CA ASP A 263 -8.19 11.21 22.24
C ASP A 263 -8.04 11.01 23.76
N ILE A 264 -6.95 10.40 24.22
CA ILE A 264 -6.63 10.27 25.67
C ILE A 264 -6.41 11.64 26.31
N THR A 265 -5.74 12.56 25.61
CA THR A 265 -5.52 13.92 26.10
C THR A 265 -6.84 14.67 26.25
N ILE A 266 -7.75 14.56 25.28
CA ILE A 266 -9.09 15.16 25.32
C ILE A 266 -9.91 14.60 26.50
N GLU A 267 -9.88 13.29 26.72
CA GLU A 267 -10.52 12.67 27.89
C GLU A 267 -9.92 13.19 29.20
N GLY A 268 -8.60 13.36 29.25
CA GLY A 268 -7.92 13.95 30.40
C GLY A 268 -8.37 15.40 30.68
N TRP A 269 -8.54 16.23 29.65
CA TRP A 269 -9.06 17.59 29.81
C TRP A 269 -10.50 17.61 30.29
N SER A 270 -11.36 16.76 29.73
CA SER A 270 -12.74 16.60 30.15
C SER A 270 -12.82 16.20 31.63
N HIS A 271 -12.02 15.20 32.03
CA HIS A 271 -11.98 14.75 33.41
C HIS A 271 -11.46 15.84 34.39
N ALA A 272 -10.42 16.58 33.98
CA ALA A 272 -9.92 17.70 34.81
C ALA A 272 -10.96 18.81 35.01
N LEU A 273 -11.78 19.05 33.97
CA LEU A 273 -12.90 20.01 34.09
C LEU A 273 -13.99 19.49 35.01
N ASP A 274 -14.43 18.22 34.86
CA ASP A 274 -15.41 17.58 35.76
C ASP A 274 -14.99 17.66 37.23
N MET A 275 -13.67 17.53 37.51
CA MET A 275 -13.13 17.71 38.86
C MET A 275 -13.21 19.17 39.38
N ARG A 276 -13.09 20.16 38.47
CA ARG A 276 -13.13 21.58 38.84
C ARG A 276 -14.53 22.09 39.06
N ASP A 277 -15.48 21.81 38.20
CA ASP A 277 -16.85 22.35 38.29
C ASP A 277 -17.79 21.49 39.14
N LYS A 278 -17.26 20.38 39.67
CA LYS A 278 -18.01 19.44 40.53
C LYS A 278 -19.26 18.86 39.87
N GLU A 279 -19.21 18.68 38.57
CA GLU A 279 -20.25 17.93 37.87
C GLU A 279 -20.34 16.49 38.39
N THR A 280 -21.47 15.83 38.15
CA THR A 280 -21.67 14.46 38.62
C THR A 280 -20.68 13.52 37.94
N GLU A 281 -20.04 12.66 38.73
CA GLU A 281 -19.04 11.70 38.25
C GLU A 281 -19.51 10.97 36.98
N GLY A 282 -18.70 11.02 35.90
CA GLY A 282 -18.97 10.39 34.64
C GLY A 282 -20.06 11.06 33.78
N HIS A 283 -20.49 12.30 34.11
CA HIS A 283 -21.45 13.06 33.30
C HIS A 283 -20.98 13.18 31.85
N SER A 284 -19.80 13.74 31.62
CA SER A 284 -19.26 13.97 30.27
C SER A 284 -19.24 12.69 29.42
N ARG A 285 -18.95 11.53 30.03
CA ARG A 285 -18.97 10.24 29.35
C ARG A 285 -20.38 9.78 28.99
N ARG A 286 -21.33 9.88 29.95
CA ARG A 286 -22.73 9.47 29.71
C ARG A 286 -23.36 10.29 28.59
N VAL A 287 -23.23 11.64 28.64
CA VAL A 287 -23.79 12.50 27.59
C VAL A 287 -23.14 12.25 26.23
N THR A 288 -21.85 11.96 26.20
CA THR A 288 -21.15 11.60 24.98
C THR A 288 -21.72 10.30 24.36
N ASP A 289 -21.83 9.23 25.16
CA ASP A 289 -22.34 7.94 24.70
C ASP A 289 -23.79 8.04 24.17
N MET A 290 -24.63 8.79 24.89
CA MET A 290 -26.02 9.03 24.45
C MET A 290 -26.09 9.85 23.18
N THR A 291 -25.28 10.89 23.04
CA THR A 291 -25.19 11.74 21.86
C THR A 291 -24.79 10.92 20.62
N LEU A 292 -23.75 10.12 20.74
CA LEU A 292 -23.28 9.24 19.64
C LEU A 292 -24.33 8.22 19.22
N ARG A 293 -25.10 7.69 20.16
CA ARG A 293 -26.15 6.73 19.86
C ARG A 293 -27.29 7.37 19.07
N ILE A 294 -27.75 8.58 19.45
CA ILE A 294 -28.76 9.33 18.71
C ILE A 294 -28.22 9.72 17.31
N ALA A 295 -26.97 10.16 17.24
CA ALA A 295 -26.31 10.55 16.00
C ALA A 295 -26.28 9.39 14.97
N ARG A 296 -26.00 8.17 15.42
CA ARG A 296 -26.07 6.97 14.57
C ARG A 296 -27.46 6.66 14.06
N GLU A 297 -28.46 6.76 14.91
CA GLU A 297 -29.88 6.55 14.53
C GLU A 297 -30.36 7.61 13.53
N LEU A 298 -29.81 8.82 13.57
CA LEU A 298 -30.05 9.89 12.60
C LEU A 298 -29.22 9.74 11.32
N GLY A 299 -28.41 8.66 11.17
CA GLY A 299 -27.65 8.35 9.97
C GLY A 299 -26.36 9.16 9.80
N ILE A 300 -25.81 9.74 10.86
CA ILE A 300 -24.52 10.42 10.82
C ILE A 300 -23.41 9.37 10.60
N LYS A 301 -22.47 9.68 9.69
CA LYS A 301 -21.38 8.76 9.33
C LYS A 301 -20.35 8.61 10.45
N GLU A 302 -19.69 7.44 10.51
CA GLU A 302 -18.67 7.15 11.54
C GLU A 302 -17.51 8.16 11.57
N GLU A 303 -17.13 8.75 10.43
CA GLU A 303 -16.11 9.79 10.36
C GLU A 303 -16.51 11.06 11.13
N GLU A 304 -17.78 11.44 11.05
CA GLU A 304 -18.33 12.61 11.77
C GLU A 304 -18.57 12.31 13.26
N LEU A 305 -18.91 11.05 13.59
CA LEU A 305 -19.13 10.64 14.99
C LEU A 305 -17.89 10.86 15.86
N MET A 306 -16.69 10.75 15.30
CA MET A 306 -15.45 11.02 16.02
C MET A 306 -15.34 12.50 16.44
N HIS A 307 -15.78 13.42 15.58
CA HIS A 307 -15.82 14.85 15.89
C HIS A 307 -16.91 15.17 16.90
N ILE A 308 -18.08 14.55 16.79
CA ILE A 308 -19.16 14.65 17.78
C ILE A 308 -18.69 14.18 19.14
N ARG A 309 -17.98 13.05 19.22
CA ARG A 309 -17.43 12.53 20.48
C ARG A 309 -16.50 13.54 21.15
N ARG A 310 -15.56 14.12 20.39
CA ARG A 310 -14.62 15.12 20.89
C ARG A 310 -15.34 16.38 21.33
N GLY A 311 -16.30 16.86 20.55
CA GLY A 311 -17.12 18.01 20.89
C GLY A 311 -17.93 17.80 22.17
N ALA A 312 -18.55 16.63 22.32
CA ALA A 312 -19.32 16.28 23.52
C ALA A 312 -18.44 16.21 24.77
N LEU A 313 -17.24 15.61 24.69
CA LEU A 313 -16.28 15.58 25.79
C LEU A 313 -15.80 16.98 26.21
N LEU A 314 -15.71 17.91 25.26
CA LEU A 314 -15.17 19.25 25.46
C LEU A 314 -16.25 20.33 25.53
N HIS A 315 -17.56 19.96 25.61
CA HIS A 315 -18.66 20.93 25.55
C HIS A 315 -18.49 22.11 26.52
N ASP A 316 -18.07 21.83 27.70
CA ASP A 316 -17.93 22.76 28.81
C ASP A 316 -16.49 23.28 29.04
N ILE A 317 -15.52 22.94 28.16
CA ILE A 317 -14.09 23.30 28.35
C ILE A 317 -13.89 24.81 28.58
N GLY A 318 -14.75 25.65 28.04
CA GLY A 318 -14.72 27.09 28.25
C GLY A 318 -15.01 27.54 29.66
N LYS A 319 -15.56 26.70 30.55
CA LYS A 319 -15.71 26.98 32.00
C LYS A 319 -14.35 27.18 32.66
N MET A 320 -13.25 26.75 32.03
CA MET A 320 -11.89 27.08 32.46
C MET A 320 -11.62 28.58 32.51
N GLY A 321 -12.31 29.38 31.70
CA GLY A 321 -12.25 30.84 31.72
C GLY A 321 -13.18 31.52 32.73
N ILE A 322 -14.06 30.77 33.42
CA ILE A 322 -15.00 31.33 34.41
C ILE A 322 -14.33 31.42 35.78
N PRO A 323 -14.42 32.58 36.47
CA PRO A 323 -13.88 32.74 37.82
C PRO A 323 -14.53 31.79 38.84
N ASP A 324 -13.75 31.24 39.77
CA ASP A 324 -14.20 30.25 40.78
C ASP A 324 -15.32 30.74 41.66
N ASN A 325 -15.34 32.05 42.01
CA ASN A 325 -16.41 32.65 42.81
C ASN A 325 -17.78 32.65 42.09
N ILE A 326 -17.80 32.50 40.76
CA ILE A 326 -19.02 32.35 39.96
C ILE A 326 -19.27 30.86 39.71
N LEU A 327 -18.27 30.12 39.22
CA LEU A 327 -18.40 28.71 38.86
C LEU A 327 -18.82 27.85 40.06
N LEU A 328 -18.20 28.08 41.23
CA LEU A 328 -18.40 27.27 42.42
C LEU A 328 -19.35 27.94 43.46
N LYS A 329 -20.09 28.95 43.04
CA LYS A 329 -20.98 29.72 43.95
C LYS A 329 -22.06 28.82 44.58
N PRO A 330 -22.16 28.76 45.91
CA PRO A 330 -23.20 27.99 46.57
C PRO A 330 -24.54 28.76 46.55
N GLY A 331 -25.25 28.76 45.44
CA GLY A 331 -26.52 29.44 45.30
C GLY A 331 -26.81 29.95 43.90
N ALA A 332 -27.91 30.66 43.71
CA ALA A 332 -28.28 31.24 42.42
C ALA A 332 -27.29 32.32 41.98
N LEU A 333 -26.96 32.35 40.68
CA LEU A 333 -26.16 33.40 40.06
C LEU A 333 -26.99 34.69 39.94
N THR A 334 -26.37 35.85 40.10
CA THR A 334 -26.96 37.15 39.76
C THR A 334 -27.06 37.32 38.25
N GLU A 335 -27.74 38.34 37.75
CA GLU A 335 -27.80 38.61 36.30
C GLU A 335 -26.43 38.90 35.72
N GLU A 336 -25.55 39.61 36.44
CA GLU A 336 -24.18 39.90 36.03
C GLU A 336 -23.33 38.62 35.97
N GLU A 337 -23.44 37.78 36.98
CA GLU A 337 -22.74 36.49 37.04
C GLU A 337 -23.23 35.55 35.93
N TRP A 338 -24.54 35.55 35.64
CA TRP A 338 -25.10 34.82 34.49
C TRP A 338 -24.57 35.29 33.13
N ARG A 339 -24.36 36.61 32.93
CA ARG A 339 -23.72 37.14 31.75
C ARG A 339 -22.32 36.58 31.55
N ILE A 340 -21.53 36.46 32.63
CA ILE A 340 -20.19 35.89 32.62
C ILE A 340 -20.27 34.38 32.35
N MET A 341 -21.16 33.66 33.04
CA MET A 341 -21.32 32.22 32.85
C MET A 341 -21.67 31.87 31.37
N LYS A 342 -22.54 32.66 30.75
CA LYS A 342 -22.92 32.46 29.34
C LYS A 342 -21.77 32.68 28.32
N LEU A 343 -20.60 33.12 28.74
CA LEU A 343 -19.43 33.27 27.90
C LEU A 343 -18.65 31.98 27.68
N HIS A 344 -18.90 30.91 28.50
CA HIS A 344 -18.11 29.69 28.35
C HIS A 344 -18.17 29.05 26.96
N PRO A 345 -19.26 29.08 26.17
CA PRO A 345 -19.22 28.58 24.81
C PRO A 345 -18.30 29.41 23.92
N VAL A 346 -18.23 30.72 24.12
CA VAL A 346 -17.31 31.61 23.42
C VAL A 346 -15.86 31.28 23.79
N TYR A 347 -15.59 31.13 25.09
CA TYR A 347 -14.26 30.72 25.57
C TYR A 347 -13.86 29.34 25.08
N ALA A 348 -14.80 28.38 24.98
CA ALA A 348 -14.57 27.09 24.39
C ALA A 348 -14.16 27.23 22.90
N TYR A 349 -14.87 28.06 22.15
CA TYR A 349 -14.54 28.36 20.76
C TYR A 349 -13.14 28.97 20.59
N GLU A 350 -12.83 30.04 21.39
CA GLU A 350 -11.53 30.71 21.35
C GLU A 350 -10.38 29.79 21.75
N LEU A 351 -10.58 28.86 22.67
CA LEU A 351 -9.60 27.88 23.11
C LEU A 351 -9.35 26.79 22.04
N LEU A 352 -10.41 26.27 21.43
CA LEU A 352 -10.33 25.09 20.57
C LEU A 352 -10.11 25.43 19.09
N TYR A 353 -10.58 26.59 18.60
CA TYR A 353 -10.48 26.98 17.19
C TYR A 353 -9.04 27.04 16.64
N PRO A 354 -8.01 27.48 17.39
CA PRO A 354 -6.62 27.46 16.94
C PRO A 354 -6.08 26.04 16.68
N ILE A 355 -6.69 25.02 17.29
CA ILE A 355 -6.29 23.61 17.16
C ILE A 355 -7.00 23.02 15.94
N GLU A 356 -6.29 22.93 14.82
CA GLU A 356 -6.85 22.47 13.54
C GLU A 356 -7.59 21.13 13.64
N TYR A 357 -7.04 20.20 14.41
CA TYR A 357 -7.60 18.88 14.66
C TYR A 357 -8.97 18.90 15.37
N LEU A 358 -9.28 19.95 16.14
CA LEU A 358 -10.51 20.11 16.91
C LEU A 358 -11.55 21.01 16.24
N ARG A 359 -11.21 21.71 15.15
CA ARG A 359 -12.17 22.57 14.44
C ARG A 359 -13.47 21.87 14.05
N PRO A 360 -13.44 20.61 13.51
CA PRO A 360 -14.67 19.90 13.17
C PRO A 360 -15.52 19.50 14.38
N ALA A 361 -14.99 19.61 15.60
CA ALA A 361 -15.68 19.26 16.85
C ALA A 361 -16.35 20.47 17.54
N LEU A 362 -16.22 21.69 16.99
CA LEU A 362 -16.64 22.94 17.61
C LEU A 362 -18.15 23.12 17.73
N ASP A 363 -18.94 22.42 16.93
CA ASP A 363 -20.39 22.59 16.90
C ASP A 363 -21.03 22.41 18.28
N ILE A 364 -20.62 21.40 19.05
CA ILE A 364 -21.16 21.14 20.37
C ILE A 364 -20.66 22.17 21.39
N PRO A 365 -19.35 22.36 21.60
CA PRO A 365 -18.83 23.33 22.57
C PRO A 365 -19.36 24.76 22.38
N TYR A 366 -19.62 25.14 21.11
CA TYR A 366 -20.03 26.51 20.81
C TYR A 366 -21.55 26.71 20.87
N TYR A 367 -22.36 25.68 20.45
CA TYR A 367 -23.80 25.85 20.22
C TYR A 367 -24.70 25.01 21.15
N HIS A 368 -24.18 24.25 22.11
CA HIS A 368 -24.99 23.34 22.94
C HIS A 368 -26.03 24.08 23.83
N HIS A 369 -25.92 25.40 24.00
CA HIS A 369 -26.89 26.22 24.69
C HIS A 369 -27.80 27.02 23.77
N GLU A 370 -27.71 26.82 22.46
CA GLU A 370 -28.73 27.32 21.54
C GLU A 370 -30.04 26.57 21.75
N LYS A 371 -31.15 27.28 21.53
CA LYS A 371 -32.50 26.72 21.65
C LYS A 371 -33.20 26.78 20.34
N TRP A 372 -34.05 25.81 20.08
CA TRP A 372 -34.78 25.68 18.82
C TRP A 372 -35.54 26.94 18.38
N ASP A 373 -36.05 27.71 19.36
CA ASP A 373 -36.82 28.94 19.15
C ASP A 373 -35.97 30.22 19.06
N GLY A 374 -34.63 30.12 19.06
CA GLY A 374 -33.72 31.26 18.96
C GLY A 374 -33.51 32.01 20.27
N THR A 375 -34.11 31.58 21.39
CA THR A 375 -33.88 32.20 22.68
C THR A 375 -32.62 31.75 23.41
N GLY A 376 -31.78 30.92 22.73
CA GLY A 376 -30.53 30.42 23.24
C GLY A 376 -29.37 31.41 23.17
N TYR A 377 -28.17 30.90 23.40
CA TYR A 377 -26.91 31.65 23.31
C TYR A 377 -25.78 30.75 22.82
N PRO A 378 -24.69 31.26 22.26
CA PRO A 378 -24.22 32.66 22.21
C PRO A 378 -24.72 33.46 20.99
N LYS A 379 -25.29 32.82 19.94
CA LYS A 379 -25.65 33.49 18.67
C LYS A 379 -27.14 33.73 18.51
N GLY A 380 -27.98 33.01 19.22
CA GLY A 380 -29.43 33.02 19.06
C GLY A 380 -29.87 32.42 17.72
N LEU A 381 -29.25 31.29 17.33
CA LEU A 381 -29.60 30.57 16.13
C LEU A 381 -30.97 29.90 16.25
N GLU A 382 -31.74 29.86 15.17
CA GLU A 382 -33.09 29.28 15.14
C GLU A 382 -33.13 27.98 14.32
N TYR A 383 -33.94 27.04 14.76
CA TYR A 383 -34.28 25.83 14.01
C TYR A 383 -33.08 25.06 13.50
N LYS A 384 -32.99 24.82 12.17
CA LYS A 384 -31.93 24.08 11.50
C LYS A 384 -30.66 24.91 11.26
N GLU A 385 -30.64 26.18 11.64
CA GLU A 385 -29.39 26.94 11.70
C GLU A 385 -28.46 26.42 12.80
N ILE A 386 -29.03 25.83 13.87
CA ILE A 386 -28.27 25.16 14.91
C ILE A 386 -27.70 23.85 14.32
N PRO A 387 -26.38 23.60 14.36
CA PRO A 387 -25.80 22.35 13.90
C PRO A 387 -26.45 21.12 14.55
N LEU A 388 -26.69 20.08 13.77
CA LEU A 388 -27.34 18.86 14.27
C LEU A 388 -26.66 18.26 15.51
N PRO A 389 -25.30 18.17 15.57
CA PRO A 389 -24.64 17.70 16.78
C PRO A 389 -24.98 18.48 18.04
N ALA A 390 -25.09 19.81 17.94
CA ALA A 390 -25.46 20.67 19.05
C ALA A 390 -26.93 20.47 19.48
N ARG A 391 -27.85 20.30 18.51
CA ARG A 391 -29.26 19.99 18.78
C ARG A 391 -29.45 18.68 19.53
N ILE A 392 -28.67 17.65 19.13
CA ILE A 392 -28.66 16.33 19.81
C ILE A 392 -28.12 16.49 21.22
N PHE A 393 -26.98 17.15 21.36
CA PHE A 393 -26.29 17.30 22.63
C PHE A 393 -27.10 18.09 23.64
N ALA A 394 -27.71 19.19 23.24
CA ALA A 394 -28.58 20.03 24.12
C ALA A 394 -29.69 19.23 24.81
N LEU A 395 -30.32 18.30 24.10
CA LEU A 395 -31.33 17.41 24.64
C LEU A 395 -30.75 16.42 25.64
N VAL A 396 -29.61 15.81 25.32
CA VAL A 396 -28.94 14.78 26.11
C VAL A 396 -28.40 15.39 27.41
N ASP A 397 -27.80 16.58 27.35
CA ASP A 397 -27.26 17.29 28.49
C ASP A 397 -28.38 17.62 29.52
N VAL A 398 -29.51 18.19 29.07
CA VAL A 398 -30.66 18.45 29.94
C VAL A 398 -31.26 17.17 30.50
N TRP A 399 -31.30 16.07 29.69
CA TRP A 399 -31.77 14.76 30.15
C TRP A 399 -30.89 14.26 31.32
N ASP A 400 -29.55 14.19 31.12
CA ASP A 400 -28.63 13.71 32.14
C ASP A 400 -28.67 14.60 33.41
N ALA A 401 -28.68 15.92 33.16
CA ALA A 401 -28.79 16.89 34.28
C ALA A 401 -30.05 16.69 35.12
N LEU A 402 -31.19 16.36 34.52
CA LEU A 402 -32.44 16.15 35.24
C LEU A 402 -32.52 14.75 35.88
N CYS A 403 -31.88 13.75 35.31
CA CYS A 403 -31.85 12.38 35.81
C CYS A 403 -30.77 12.13 36.87
N SER A 404 -29.86 13.08 37.12
CA SER A 404 -28.76 12.97 38.08
C SER A 404 -29.00 13.81 39.32
N ASP A 405 -28.53 13.33 40.50
CA ASP A 405 -28.50 14.12 41.75
C ASP A 405 -27.52 15.28 41.61
N ARG A 406 -27.93 16.46 41.97
CA ARG A 406 -27.09 17.65 42.06
C ARG A 406 -27.05 18.18 43.51
N PRO A 407 -26.03 18.93 43.93
CA PRO A 407 -25.90 19.39 45.31
C PRO A 407 -27.15 20.08 45.87
N TYR A 408 -27.98 20.62 44.98
CA TYR A 408 -29.17 21.41 45.36
C TYR A 408 -30.48 20.77 44.94
N ARG A 409 -30.47 19.57 44.29
CA ARG A 409 -31.67 18.96 43.73
C ARG A 409 -31.49 17.46 43.53
N LEU A 410 -32.44 16.68 44.07
CA LEU A 410 -32.54 15.27 43.78
C LEU A 410 -32.92 15.00 42.30
N ALA A 411 -32.49 13.87 41.74
CA ALA A 411 -32.88 13.41 40.44
C ALA A 411 -34.40 13.30 40.29
N TRP A 412 -34.91 13.66 39.13
CA TRP A 412 -36.29 13.40 38.76
C TRP A 412 -36.45 11.96 38.29
N THR A 413 -37.69 11.43 38.42
CA THR A 413 -38.03 10.16 37.80
C THR A 413 -37.94 10.28 36.27
N LYS A 414 -37.57 9.21 35.62
CA LYS A 414 -37.45 9.21 34.14
C LYS A 414 -38.73 9.59 33.43
N GLU A 415 -39.89 9.24 34.02
CA GLU A 415 -41.21 9.58 33.50
C GLU A 415 -41.42 11.11 33.55
N LYS A 416 -41.11 11.73 34.66
CA LYS A 416 -41.23 13.18 34.82
C LYS A 416 -40.28 13.92 33.84
N VAL A 417 -39.07 13.44 33.66
CA VAL A 417 -38.10 14.03 32.72
C VAL A 417 -38.62 13.90 31.29
N ARG A 418 -39.21 12.74 30.93
CA ARG A 418 -39.83 12.52 29.62
C ARG A 418 -40.96 13.51 29.30
N GLU A 419 -41.86 13.72 30.28
CA GLU A 419 -42.98 14.67 30.11
C GLU A 419 -42.44 16.10 29.94
N HIS A 420 -41.42 16.47 30.73
CA HIS A 420 -40.81 17.79 30.66
C HIS A 420 -40.12 18.03 29.30
N ILE A 421 -39.32 17.10 28.83
CA ILE A 421 -38.67 17.21 27.51
C ILE A 421 -39.72 17.32 26.39
N ARG A 422 -40.80 16.53 26.43
CA ARG A 422 -41.89 16.63 25.46
C ARG A 422 -42.56 18.02 25.48
N SER A 423 -42.74 18.61 26.64
CA SER A 423 -43.31 19.95 26.76
C SER A 423 -42.45 21.05 26.16
N LEU A 424 -41.15 20.79 25.98
CA LEU A 424 -40.15 21.70 25.40
C LEU A 424 -39.89 21.46 23.92
N SER A 425 -40.64 20.53 23.28
CA SER A 425 -40.55 20.25 21.86
C SER A 425 -40.94 21.47 21.03
N GLY A 426 -40.10 21.86 20.08
CA GLY A 426 -40.32 23.05 19.23
C GLY A 426 -40.06 24.39 19.93
N ILE A 427 -39.64 24.37 21.18
CA ILE A 427 -39.22 25.54 21.96
C ILE A 427 -37.72 25.46 22.26
N HIS A 428 -37.34 24.51 23.10
CA HIS A 428 -35.93 24.31 23.47
C HIS A 428 -35.25 23.29 22.53
N PHE A 429 -35.96 22.20 22.21
CA PHE A 429 -35.40 21.05 21.48
C PHE A 429 -36.04 20.87 20.12
N ASP A 430 -35.21 20.32 19.20
CA ASP A 430 -35.66 19.88 17.89
C ASP A 430 -36.65 18.71 18.01
N PRO A 431 -37.86 18.84 17.46
CA PRO A 431 -38.87 17.78 17.48
C PRO A 431 -38.42 16.45 16.87
N GLU A 432 -37.59 16.51 15.82
CA GLU A 432 -37.05 15.31 15.14
C GLU A 432 -36.06 14.56 16.07
N VAL A 433 -35.21 15.28 16.76
CA VAL A 433 -34.26 14.71 17.73
C VAL A 433 -35.00 14.08 18.93
N ILE A 434 -36.06 14.74 19.43
CA ILE A 434 -36.89 14.20 20.52
C ILE A 434 -37.53 12.88 20.11
N GLU A 435 -38.09 12.79 18.89
CA GLU A 435 -38.71 11.58 18.39
C GLU A 435 -37.72 10.41 18.36
N VAL A 436 -36.54 10.62 17.77
CA VAL A 436 -35.48 9.60 17.72
C VAL A 436 -35.04 9.20 19.13
N PHE A 437 -34.83 10.17 20.03
CA PHE A 437 -34.41 9.92 21.41
C PHE A 437 -35.37 8.99 22.15
N PHE A 438 -36.69 9.19 21.99
CA PHE A 438 -37.68 8.37 22.69
C PHE A 438 -37.93 6.99 22.04
N ASN A 439 -37.53 6.81 20.81
CA ASN A 439 -37.61 5.52 20.13
C ASN A 439 -36.42 4.58 20.46
N ILE A 440 -35.33 5.12 20.98
CA ILE A 440 -34.19 4.34 21.43
C ILE A 440 -34.51 3.65 22.77
N LYS A 441 -34.15 2.36 22.89
CA LYS A 441 -34.19 1.64 24.16
C LYS A 441 -32.95 1.97 24.97
N TRP A 442 -33.10 2.76 26.02
CA TRP A 442 -32.01 3.17 26.93
C TRP A 442 -31.75 2.14 28.02
#